data_42ee22fd2ad46a392d8b8f3e3b8e2a91
#
_entry.id   42ee22fd2ad46a392d8b8f3e3b8e2a91
#
_cell.length_a   1.000
_cell.length_b   1.000
_cell.length_c   1.000
_cell.angle_alpha   90.00
_cell.angle_beta   90.00
_cell.angle_gamma   90.00
#
_symmetry.space_group_name_H-M   'P 1'
#
loop_
_entity.id
_entity.type
_entity.pdbx_description
1 polymer ?
#
loop_
_entity_poly.entity_id
_entity_poly.type
_entity_poly.pdbx_seq_one_letter_code
_entity_poly.pdbx_strand_id
1 'polypeptide(L)'
;ACQNSTGAYGMTDGNYFRPRYARVRASRGAPTVGFAPSLMRLPLSLLRWALMMPQKLLYKAFRMEQERHNATILGGGSFGTAMASILAANGHRVNIWVRDPETAAAINLDRENSRYLPGAELPVGVNATDSLEEALDQATLVFVAIPSKAFVDVLRQAREWVPADTMVISCTKGIYSEGFLLMSEVLQQEWPHARIGALSGPNLAKEIVEQKFSGTVVASPDEALCQVVQTALSCDYFRVYDNPDIYGVELGGALKNIYAVASGMAAAIGVGENSRSFMITRSLAEMSRFAVELGANPMTFLGLSGVGDLIATCSSSLSRNYQVGFQLGQGKSLDEAVESLGQTAEGINTIKLVADKAAELGVYMPLATALYQIVYHGQPLELVIQQLMSGEYKHDVEFQLAGASA
;
A
#
# COMPACT_ATOMS: atom_id res chain seq x y z
N ALA A 1 51.13 -3.48 44.57
CA ALA A 1 52.48 -3.92 44.24
C ALA A 1 52.42 -4.44 42.82
N CYS A 2 52.87 -3.70 41.86
CA CYS A 2 54.02 -3.92 40.98
C CYS A 2 54.10 -5.33 40.36
N GLN A 3 54.13 -5.51 39.05
CA GLN A 3 55.20 -5.08 38.15
C GLN A 3 54.81 -5.28 36.67
N ASN A 4 55.34 -4.40 35.82
CA ASN A 4 55.46 -4.47 34.37
C ASN A 4 56.20 -5.70 33.92
N SER A 5 55.83 -6.24 32.74
CA SER A 5 56.81 -6.83 31.83
C SER A 5 56.34 -6.59 30.37
N THR A 6 57.13 -5.75 29.72
CA THR A 6 57.21 -5.55 28.28
C THR A 6 57.77 -6.81 27.62
N GLY A 7 57.13 -7.28 26.55
CA GLY A 7 57.63 -8.31 25.65
C GLY A 7 57.24 -7.99 24.21
N ALA A 8 58.22 -7.44 23.47
CA ALA A 8 58.12 -7.25 22.03
C ALA A 8 58.32 -8.60 21.31
N TYR A 9 57.49 -8.93 20.38
CA TYR A 9 57.75 -9.88 19.28
C TYR A 9 57.07 -9.39 18.00
N GLY A 10 57.80 -9.03 17.07
CA GLY A 10 58.16 -9.63 15.81
C GLY A 10 57.01 -9.57 14.78
N MET A 11 57.17 -8.63 13.80
CA MET A 11 56.42 -8.67 12.52
C MET A 11 56.81 -9.97 11.76
N THR A 12 55.79 -10.73 11.30
CA THR A 12 55.91 -11.55 10.08
C THR A 12 54.52 -11.70 9.42
N ASP A 13 54.47 -11.26 8.20
CA ASP A 13 53.78 -11.75 7.04
C ASP A 13 52.24 -11.82 7.04
N GLY A 14 51.73 -10.92 6.19
CA GLY A 14 50.41 -10.85 5.72
C GLY A 14 49.84 -12.13 5.08
N ASN A 15 48.63 -12.47 5.52
CA ASN A 15 47.74 -13.30 4.72
C ASN A 15 46.38 -12.63 4.68
N TYR A 16 46.16 -11.84 3.64
CA TYR A 16 44.86 -11.36 3.25
C TYR A 16 43.97 -12.55 2.88
N PHE A 17 42.88 -12.73 3.60
CA PHE A 17 41.79 -13.59 3.21
C PHE A 17 41.15 -13.03 1.91
N ARG A 18 41.46 -13.63 0.78
CA ARG A 18 40.72 -13.45 -0.47
C ARG A 18 39.50 -14.37 -0.43
N PRO A 19 38.26 -13.85 -0.56
CA PRO A 19 37.11 -14.73 -0.78
C PRO A 19 37.28 -15.39 -2.16
N ARG A 20 37.21 -16.72 -2.20
CA ARG A 20 37.14 -17.52 -3.45
C ARG A 20 35.80 -17.25 -4.10
N TYR A 21 35.73 -16.33 -5.05
CA TYR A 21 34.65 -16.30 -6.01
C TYR A 21 34.78 -17.51 -6.94
N ALA A 22 33.84 -18.44 -6.81
CA ALA A 22 33.65 -19.49 -7.79
C ALA A 22 33.33 -18.83 -9.15
N ARG A 23 34.15 -19.18 -10.17
CA ARG A 23 33.90 -18.82 -11.56
C ARG A 23 32.58 -19.48 -11.98
N VAL A 24 31.50 -18.74 -11.98
CA VAL A 24 30.28 -19.10 -12.71
C VAL A 24 30.61 -18.93 -14.19
N ARG A 25 30.60 -20.05 -14.94
CA ARG A 25 30.69 -20.04 -16.40
C ARG A 25 29.59 -19.15 -16.94
N ALA A 26 29.94 -18.10 -17.64
CA ALA A 26 29.02 -17.27 -18.41
C ALA A 26 28.36 -18.17 -19.48
N SER A 27 27.15 -18.61 -19.23
CA SER A 27 26.23 -19.03 -20.29
C SER A 27 25.78 -17.75 -20.99
N ARG A 28 25.97 -17.72 -22.31
CA ARG A 28 25.57 -16.66 -23.22
C ARG A 28 24.06 -16.35 -23.06
N GLY A 29 23.74 -15.12 -22.74
CA GLY A 29 22.40 -14.60 -22.64
C GLY A 29 22.41 -13.33 -21.80
N ALA A 30 23.04 -12.23 -22.32
CA ALA A 30 22.75 -10.91 -21.80
C ALA A 30 21.26 -10.65 -22.05
N PRO A 31 20.51 -10.09 -21.07
CA PRO A 31 19.16 -9.64 -21.35
C PRO A 31 19.26 -8.52 -22.39
N THR A 32 18.84 -8.82 -23.60
CA THR A 32 18.56 -7.79 -24.61
C THR A 32 17.46 -6.94 -24.02
N VAL A 33 17.77 -5.70 -23.69
CA VAL A 33 16.77 -4.67 -23.48
C VAL A 33 15.90 -4.69 -24.73
N GLY A 34 14.69 -5.23 -24.61
CA GLY A 34 13.74 -5.29 -25.70
C GLY A 34 13.36 -3.86 -26.06
N PHE A 35 13.98 -3.35 -27.12
CA PHE A 35 13.49 -2.15 -27.78
C PHE A 35 12.11 -2.46 -28.35
N ALA A 36 11.13 -1.66 -27.96
CA ALA A 36 9.77 -1.80 -28.47
C ALA A 36 9.79 -1.83 -30.01
N PRO A 37 8.94 -2.65 -30.64
CA PRO A 37 8.90 -2.81 -32.11
C PRO A 37 8.69 -1.52 -32.88
N SER A 38 8.18 -0.46 -32.24
CA SER A 38 7.98 0.88 -32.80
C SER A 38 9.28 1.62 -33.14
N LEU A 39 10.38 1.36 -32.45
CA LEU A 39 11.69 2.00 -32.72
C LEU A 39 12.37 1.49 -33.98
N MET A 40 12.01 0.31 -34.49
CA MET A 40 12.58 -0.24 -35.74
C MET A 40 12.08 0.45 -37.03
N ARG A 41 11.14 1.34 -36.94
CA ARG A 41 10.61 2.08 -38.10
C ARG A 41 11.11 3.51 -38.22
N LEU A 42 12.00 3.96 -37.31
CA LEU A 42 12.56 5.30 -37.40
C LEU A 42 13.77 5.35 -38.35
N PRO A 43 13.90 6.41 -39.17
CA PRO A 43 15.08 6.60 -40.01
C PRO A 43 16.34 6.73 -39.15
N LEU A 44 17.46 6.16 -39.62
CA LEU A 44 18.75 6.11 -38.92
C LEU A 44 19.25 7.48 -38.39
N SER A 45 18.81 8.58 -39.00
CA SER A 45 19.11 9.94 -38.54
C SER A 45 18.40 10.27 -37.19
N LEU A 46 17.18 9.78 -36.98
CA LEU A 46 16.44 9.97 -35.74
C LEU A 46 16.92 9.03 -34.61
N LEU A 47 17.37 7.83 -34.97
CA LEU A 47 18.01 6.92 -34.03
C LEU A 47 19.34 7.47 -33.47
N ARG A 48 20.16 8.14 -34.32
CA ARG A 48 21.37 8.82 -33.86
C ARG A 48 21.07 10.00 -32.95
N TRP A 49 19.99 10.71 -33.23
CA TRP A 49 19.55 11.87 -32.43
C TRP A 49 19.01 11.41 -31.06
N ALA A 50 18.24 10.33 -31.02
CA ALA A 50 17.77 9.71 -29.79
C ALA A 50 18.91 9.19 -28.87
N LEU A 51 19.96 8.64 -29.46
CA LEU A 51 21.16 8.19 -28.73
C LEU A 51 22.01 9.34 -28.16
N MET A 52 21.84 10.55 -28.64
CA MET A 52 22.52 11.76 -28.15
C MET A 52 21.69 12.58 -27.16
N MET A 53 20.40 12.28 -26.99
CA MET A 53 19.56 12.94 -26.00
C MET A 53 19.91 12.50 -24.57
N PRO A 54 19.90 13.45 -23.60
CA PRO A 54 19.95 13.08 -22.19
C PRO A 54 18.84 12.07 -21.89
N GLN A 55 19.16 11.00 -21.14
CA GLN A 55 18.20 9.94 -20.80
C GLN A 55 16.84 10.48 -20.28
N LYS A 56 16.85 11.61 -19.54
CA LYS A 56 15.64 12.30 -19.09
C LYS A 56 14.75 12.81 -20.23
N LEU A 57 15.33 13.29 -21.33
CA LEU A 57 14.58 13.78 -22.49
C LEU A 57 14.03 12.63 -23.34
N LEU A 58 14.79 11.55 -23.48
CA LEU A 58 14.32 10.30 -24.10
C LEU A 58 13.16 9.68 -23.31
N TYR A 59 13.27 9.63 -21.99
CA TYR A 59 12.21 9.15 -21.10
C TYR A 59 10.96 10.05 -21.19
N LYS A 60 11.15 11.38 -21.29
CA LYS A 60 10.04 12.32 -21.44
C LYS A 60 9.39 12.24 -22.83
N ALA A 61 10.17 12.03 -23.89
CA ALA A 61 9.66 11.84 -25.26
C ALA A 61 8.90 10.51 -25.39
N PHE A 62 9.43 9.42 -24.77
CA PHE A 62 8.76 8.13 -24.71
C PHE A 62 7.43 8.19 -23.94
N ARG A 63 7.35 9.03 -22.89
CA ARG A 63 6.10 9.31 -22.16
C ARG A 63 5.06 10.08 -22.98
N MET A 64 5.48 10.92 -23.92
CA MET A 64 4.55 11.69 -24.78
C MET A 64 3.82 10.81 -25.82
N GLU A 65 4.33 9.61 -26.11
CA GLU A 65 3.67 8.59 -26.97
C GLU A 65 2.76 7.63 -26.20
N GLN A 66 2.66 7.75 -24.85
CA GLN A 66 1.81 6.87 -24.07
C GLN A 66 0.33 7.15 -24.33
N GLU A 67 -0.45 6.08 -24.37
CA GLU A 67 -1.89 6.14 -24.53
C GLU A 67 -2.52 6.97 -23.39
N ARG A 68 -3.24 8.03 -23.75
CA ARG A 68 -3.93 8.86 -22.77
C ARG A 68 -5.21 8.18 -22.32
N HIS A 69 -5.33 7.98 -21.03
CA HIS A 69 -6.54 7.41 -20.44
C HIS A 69 -7.47 8.51 -19.96
N ASN A 70 -8.79 8.24 -20.05
CA ASN A 70 -9.78 8.93 -19.27
C ASN A 70 -9.85 8.19 -17.92
N ALA A 71 -9.21 8.76 -16.90
CA ALA A 71 -9.12 8.17 -15.58
C ALA A 71 -10.19 8.75 -14.66
N THR A 72 -10.84 7.91 -13.90
CA THR A 72 -11.82 8.32 -12.88
C THR A 72 -11.35 7.89 -11.51
N ILE A 73 -11.41 8.79 -10.55
CA ILE A 73 -11.19 8.50 -9.13
C ILE A 73 -12.54 8.56 -8.43
N LEU A 74 -13.04 7.42 -7.98
CA LEU A 74 -14.22 7.37 -7.11
C LEU A 74 -13.77 7.59 -5.66
N GLY A 75 -13.97 8.82 -5.17
CA GLY A 75 -13.60 9.23 -3.82
C GLY A 75 -12.51 10.29 -3.75
N GLY A 76 -12.90 11.53 -3.47
CA GLY A 76 -11.99 12.68 -3.28
C GLY A 76 -11.42 12.77 -1.86
N GLY A 77 -11.10 11.64 -1.21
CA GLY A 77 -10.30 11.62 0.01
C GLY A 77 -8.83 11.95 -0.27
N SER A 78 -8.01 12.02 0.78
CA SER A 78 -6.58 12.39 0.64
C SER A 78 -5.86 11.53 -0.39
N PHE A 79 -6.04 10.20 -0.37
CA PHE A 79 -5.34 9.30 -1.29
C PHE A 79 -5.87 9.41 -2.73
N GLY A 80 -7.21 9.45 -2.92
CA GLY A 80 -7.80 9.64 -4.25
C GLY A 80 -7.35 10.95 -4.89
N THR A 81 -7.29 12.03 -4.12
CA THR A 81 -6.77 13.33 -4.57
C THR A 81 -5.30 13.26 -4.98
N ALA A 82 -4.46 12.56 -4.21
CA ALA A 82 -3.05 12.36 -4.55
C ALA A 82 -2.89 11.55 -5.85
N MET A 83 -3.68 10.50 -6.05
CA MET A 83 -3.67 9.71 -7.30
C MET A 83 -4.12 10.55 -8.50
N ALA A 84 -5.17 11.35 -8.34
CA ALA A 84 -5.61 12.27 -9.39
C ALA A 84 -4.52 13.25 -9.79
N SER A 85 -3.77 13.78 -8.82
CA SER A 85 -2.65 14.68 -9.08
C SER A 85 -1.54 14.01 -9.90
N ILE A 86 -1.15 12.76 -9.57
CA ILE A 86 -0.15 12.01 -10.34
C ILE A 86 -0.64 11.76 -11.78
N LEU A 87 -1.86 11.23 -11.94
CA LEU A 87 -2.42 10.90 -13.25
C LEU A 87 -2.51 12.13 -14.15
N ALA A 88 -2.99 13.25 -13.63
CA ALA A 88 -3.09 14.49 -14.38
C ALA A 88 -1.70 15.08 -14.73
N ALA A 89 -0.73 15.02 -13.80
CA ALA A 89 0.66 15.42 -14.05
C ALA A 89 1.33 14.54 -15.12
N ASN A 90 0.90 13.28 -15.26
CA ASN A 90 1.33 12.37 -16.31
C ASN A 90 0.59 12.56 -17.64
N GLY A 91 -0.36 13.52 -17.73
CA GLY A 91 -1.03 13.91 -18.97
C GLY A 91 -2.35 13.19 -19.25
N HIS A 92 -2.89 12.43 -18.29
CA HIS A 92 -4.22 11.83 -18.38
C HIS A 92 -5.32 12.86 -18.11
N ARG A 93 -6.53 12.61 -18.62
CA ARG A 93 -7.73 13.32 -18.19
C ARG A 93 -8.24 12.65 -16.92
N VAL A 94 -8.52 13.43 -15.87
CA VAL A 94 -8.91 12.87 -14.58
C VAL A 94 -10.19 13.50 -14.08
N ASN A 95 -11.21 12.67 -13.85
CA ASN A 95 -12.40 13.04 -13.12
C ASN A 95 -12.30 12.51 -11.69
N ILE A 96 -12.56 13.36 -10.70
CA ILE A 96 -12.73 12.94 -9.30
C ILE A 96 -14.21 13.03 -8.96
N TRP A 97 -14.79 11.89 -8.60
CA TRP A 97 -16.11 11.90 -8.00
C TRP A 97 -16.02 12.16 -6.51
N VAL A 98 -16.77 13.15 -6.04
CA VAL A 98 -16.96 13.47 -4.62
C VAL A 98 -18.45 13.54 -4.30
N ARG A 99 -18.83 13.05 -3.13
CA ARG A 99 -20.25 13.01 -2.74
C ARG A 99 -20.86 14.40 -2.50
N ASP A 100 -20.03 15.36 -2.11
CA ASP A 100 -20.43 16.70 -1.71
C ASP A 100 -20.19 17.68 -2.86
N PRO A 101 -21.26 18.30 -3.42
CA PRO A 101 -21.14 19.23 -4.55
C PRO A 101 -20.32 20.48 -4.20
N GLU A 102 -20.35 20.93 -2.95
CA GLU A 102 -19.53 22.08 -2.53
C GLU A 102 -18.03 21.75 -2.59
N THR A 103 -17.66 20.53 -2.20
CA THR A 103 -16.28 20.03 -2.35
C THR A 103 -15.88 19.92 -3.82
N ALA A 104 -16.78 19.46 -4.72
CA ALA A 104 -16.52 19.43 -6.15
C ALA A 104 -16.26 20.83 -6.71
N ALA A 105 -17.13 21.78 -6.39
CA ALA A 105 -17.01 23.17 -6.81
C ALA A 105 -15.70 23.81 -6.30
N ALA A 106 -15.34 23.59 -5.02
CA ALA A 106 -14.10 24.12 -4.44
C ALA A 106 -12.86 23.55 -5.14
N ILE A 107 -12.81 22.24 -5.40
CA ILE A 107 -11.70 21.62 -6.13
C ILE A 107 -11.55 22.24 -7.52
N ASN A 108 -12.64 22.48 -8.24
CA ASN A 108 -12.60 23.05 -9.59
C ASN A 108 -12.19 24.53 -9.60
N LEU A 109 -12.66 25.31 -8.62
CA LEU A 109 -12.41 26.74 -8.51
C LEU A 109 -11.01 27.04 -7.97
N ASP A 110 -10.66 26.42 -6.83
CA ASP A 110 -9.44 26.73 -6.07
C ASP A 110 -8.25 25.86 -6.48
N ARG A 111 -8.49 24.82 -7.28
CA ARG A 111 -7.48 23.83 -7.66
C ARG A 111 -6.84 23.15 -6.44
N GLU A 112 -7.63 22.98 -5.37
CA GLU A 112 -7.20 22.40 -4.11
C GLU A 112 -8.34 21.61 -3.46
N ASN A 113 -8.00 20.49 -2.84
CA ASN A 113 -8.91 19.78 -1.94
C ASN A 113 -8.55 20.11 -0.49
N SER A 114 -8.88 21.32 -0.05
CA SER A 114 -8.52 21.87 1.25
C SER A 114 -9.04 21.04 2.44
N ARG A 115 -10.14 20.31 2.25
CA ARG A 115 -10.73 19.46 3.30
C ARG A 115 -9.87 18.22 3.61
N TYR A 116 -9.32 17.56 2.57
CA TYR A 116 -8.66 16.26 2.71
C TYR A 116 -7.16 16.31 2.45
N LEU A 117 -6.68 17.30 1.69
CA LEU A 117 -5.28 17.44 1.33
C LEU A 117 -4.90 18.92 1.18
N PRO A 118 -4.97 19.67 2.30
CA PRO A 118 -4.72 21.12 2.28
C PRO A 118 -3.28 21.45 1.84
N GLY A 119 -3.15 22.52 1.07
CA GLY A 119 -1.89 23.02 0.53
C GLY A 119 -1.37 22.26 -0.69
N ALA A 120 -2.13 21.33 -1.24
CA ALA A 120 -1.77 20.59 -2.45
C ALA A 120 -2.48 21.17 -3.69
N GLU A 121 -1.73 21.91 -4.53
CA GLU A 121 -2.24 22.42 -5.79
C GLU A 121 -2.47 21.25 -6.79
N LEU A 122 -3.66 21.20 -7.38
CA LEU A 122 -4.04 20.17 -8.36
C LEU A 122 -3.73 20.60 -9.80
N PRO A 123 -3.15 19.70 -10.62
CA PRO A 123 -2.91 19.97 -12.04
C PRO A 123 -4.20 20.29 -12.79
N VAL A 124 -4.10 21.11 -13.86
CA VAL A 124 -5.24 21.57 -14.69
C VAL A 124 -6.06 20.41 -15.28
N GLY A 125 -5.47 19.24 -15.47
CA GLY A 125 -6.15 18.03 -15.99
C GLY A 125 -7.12 17.36 -15.04
N VAL A 126 -7.25 17.82 -13.78
CA VAL A 126 -8.20 17.29 -12.80
C VAL A 126 -9.50 18.08 -12.87
N ASN A 127 -10.62 17.37 -12.95
CA ASN A 127 -11.98 17.90 -12.83
C ASN A 127 -12.73 17.14 -11.74
N ALA A 128 -13.50 17.83 -10.90
CA ALA A 128 -14.28 17.22 -9.85
C ALA A 128 -15.77 17.34 -10.15
N THR A 129 -16.53 16.29 -9.83
CA THR A 129 -17.99 16.26 -10.00
C THR A 129 -18.64 15.44 -8.87
N ASP A 130 -19.88 15.73 -8.54
CA ASP A 130 -20.74 14.94 -7.66
C ASP A 130 -21.63 13.95 -8.41
N SER A 131 -21.62 13.99 -9.76
CA SER A 131 -22.31 13.06 -10.63
C SER A 131 -21.45 11.84 -10.94
N LEU A 132 -21.93 10.63 -10.62
CA LEU A 132 -21.29 9.37 -11.01
C LEU A 132 -21.31 9.17 -12.53
N GLU A 133 -22.40 9.57 -13.19
CA GLU A 133 -22.52 9.52 -14.65
C GLU A 133 -21.42 10.34 -15.34
N GLU A 134 -21.27 11.62 -14.96
CA GLU A 134 -20.23 12.48 -15.51
C GLU A 134 -18.81 11.97 -15.20
N ALA A 135 -18.60 11.47 -13.97
CA ALA A 135 -17.30 10.97 -13.57
C ALA A 135 -16.87 9.75 -14.38
N LEU A 136 -17.81 8.86 -14.74
CA LEU A 136 -17.56 7.61 -15.41
C LEU A 136 -17.72 7.69 -16.94
N ASP A 137 -18.15 8.83 -17.48
CA ASP A 137 -18.29 9.00 -18.92
C ASP A 137 -16.96 8.71 -19.64
N GLN A 138 -16.99 7.75 -20.55
CA GLN A 138 -15.84 7.26 -21.32
C GLN A 138 -14.61 6.85 -20.46
N ALA A 139 -14.82 6.48 -19.19
CA ALA A 139 -13.75 6.03 -18.32
C ALA A 139 -13.12 4.73 -18.84
N THR A 140 -11.80 4.73 -19.02
CA THR A 140 -11.01 3.53 -19.38
C THR A 140 -10.25 2.97 -18.18
N LEU A 141 -10.04 3.81 -17.16
CA LEU A 141 -9.28 3.47 -15.95
C LEU A 141 -9.97 4.09 -14.73
N VAL A 142 -10.43 3.26 -13.81
CA VAL A 142 -11.15 3.70 -12.61
C VAL A 142 -10.42 3.27 -11.35
N PHE A 143 -10.13 4.22 -10.47
CA PHE A 143 -9.57 3.97 -9.14
C PHE A 143 -10.65 4.19 -8.09
N VAL A 144 -10.94 3.16 -7.28
CA VAL A 144 -11.95 3.22 -6.23
C VAL A 144 -11.26 3.47 -4.89
N ALA A 145 -11.36 4.71 -4.38
CA ALA A 145 -10.68 5.20 -3.19
C ALA A 145 -11.66 5.73 -2.13
N ILE A 146 -12.74 4.99 -1.90
CA ILE A 146 -13.80 5.29 -0.93
C ILE A 146 -13.67 4.40 0.31
N PRO A 147 -14.21 4.80 1.47
CA PRO A 147 -14.21 3.94 2.66
C PRO A 147 -14.93 2.62 2.43
N SER A 148 -14.43 1.53 3.06
CA SER A 148 -15.01 0.18 2.91
C SER A 148 -16.50 0.10 3.25
N LYS A 149 -16.97 0.87 4.23
CA LYS A 149 -18.38 0.94 4.62
C LYS A 149 -19.31 1.48 3.54
N ALA A 150 -18.80 2.36 2.66
CA ALA A 150 -19.58 2.95 1.57
C ALA A 150 -19.35 2.26 0.23
N PHE A 151 -18.49 1.25 0.20
CA PHE A 151 -17.96 0.67 -1.04
C PHE A 151 -19.08 0.07 -1.89
N VAL A 152 -19.83 -0.87 -1.33
CA VAL A 152 -20.93 -1.56 -2.03
C VAL A 152 -22.01 -0.59 -2.52
N ASP A 153 -22.43 0.35 -1.67
CA ASP A 153 -23.49 1.30 -2.01
C ASP A 153 -23.09 2.20 -3.20
N VAL A 154 -21.85 2.67 -3.23
CA VAL A 154 -21.37 3.50 -4.33
C VAL A 154 -21.21 2.66 -5.61
N LEU A 155 -20.71 1.43 -5.52
CA LEU A 155 -20.60 0.54 -6.69
C LEU A 155 -21.96 0.26 -7.31
N ARG A 156 -22.99 0.01 -6.49
CA ARG A 156 -24.36 -0.23 -6.98
C ARG A 156 -24.94 1.00 -7.66
N GLN A 157 -24.73 2.19 -7.08
CA GLN A 157 -25.16 3.45 -7.69
C GLN A 157 -24.44 3.72 -9.02
N ALA A 158 -23.16 3.36 -9.14
CA ALA A 158 -22.36 3.61 -10.32
C ALA A 158 -22.54 2.58 -11.45
N ARG A 159 -23.21 1.45 -11.19
CA ARG A 159 -23.22 0.26 -12.03
C ARG A 159 -23.63 0.51 -13.48
N GLU A 160 -24.59 1.38 -13.72
CA GLU A 160 -25.14 1.65 -15.04
C GLU A 160 -24.19 2.49 -15.92
N TRP A 161 -23.24 3.21 -15.32
CA TRP A 161 -22.33 4.12 -16.01
C TRP A 161 -20.91 3.55 -16.22
N VAL A 162 -20.60 2.38 -15.66
CA VAL A 162 -19.28 1.76 -15.83
C VAL A 162 -19.19 1.14 -17.23
N PRO A 163 -18.31 1.64 -18.13
CA PRO A 163 -18.17 1.04 -19.45
C PRO A 163 -17.67 -0.42 -19.37
N ALA A 164 -18.05 -1.22 -20.37
CA ALA A 164 -17.52 -2.58 -20.49
C ALA A 164 -16.00 -2.58 -20.67
N ASP A 165 -15.33 -3.62 -20.16
CA ASP A 165 -13.86 -3.79 -20.22
C ASP A 165 -13.03 -2.68 -19.51
N THR A 166 -13.69 -1.79 -18.73
CA THR A 166 -12.98 -0.80 -17.92
C THR A 166 -12.04 -1.47 -16.92
N MET A 167 -10.82 -0.96 -16.84
CA MET A 167 -9.86 -1.38 -15.81
C MET A 167 -10.21 -0.68 -14.50
N VAL A 168 -10.52 -1.46 -13.46
CA VAL A 168 -10.94 -0.96 -12.16
C VAL A 168 -9.98 -1.39 -11.07
N ILE A 169 -9.41 -0.44 -10.38
CA ILE A 169 -8.39 -0.66 -9.36
C ILE A 169 -8.94 -0.28 -7.98
N SER A 170 -9.07 -1.26 -7.09
CA SER A 170 -9.35 -0.99 -5.68
C SER A 170 -8.15 -0.33 -5.03
N CYS A 171 -8.36 0.83 -4.43
CA CYS A 171 -7.41 1.53 -3.56
C CYS A 171 -7.84 1.50 -2.09
N THR A 172 -8.97 0.86 -1.81
CA THR A 172 -9.58 0.79 -0.48
C THR A 172 -8.94 -0.32 0.33
N LYS A 173 -8.44 0.04 1.50
CA LYS A 173 -7.75 -0.89 2.42
C LYS A 173 -8.71 -1.33 3.51
N GLY A 174 -9.57 -2.29 3.20
CA GLY A 174 -10.60 -2.77 4.09
C GLY A 174 -11.12 -4.15 3.70
N ILE A 175 -12.01 -4.67 4.53
CA ILE A 175 -12.69 -5.96 4.33
C ILE A 175 -14.19 -5.68 4.42
N TYR A 176 -14.96 -6.20 3.48
CA TYR A 176 -16.42 -6.16 3.54
C TYR A 176 -16.92 -7.19 4.56
N SER A 177 -17.76 -6.74 5.49
CA SER A 177 -18.17 -7.55 6.64
C SER A 177 -19.03 -8.75 6.26
N GLU A 178 -19.90 -8.59 5.26
CA GLU A 178 -20.74 -9.69 4.79
C GLU A 178 -19.89 -10.64 3.94
N GLY A 179 -19.67 -11.84 4.47
CA GLY A 179 -18.88 -12.89 3.82
C GLY A 179 -17.37 -12.75 3.93
N PHE A 180 -16.84 -11.75 4.65
CA PHE A 180 -15.39 -11.50 4.77
C PHE A 180 -14.70 -11.34 3.40
N LEU A 181 -15.29 -10.50 2.51
CA LEU A 181 -14.80 -10.32 1.16
C LEU A 181 -13.77 -9.19 1.07
N LEU A 182 -12.76 -9.38 0.23
CA LEU A 182 -11.87 -8.30 -0.16
C LEU A 182 -12.55 -7.35 -1.16
N MET A 183 -12.04 -6.14 -1.27
CA MET A 183 -12.64 -5.12 -2.13
C MET A 183 -12.63 -5.52 -3.62
N SER A 184 -11.61 -6.25 -4.08
CA SER A 184 -11.57 -6.80 -5.45
C SER A 184 -12.65 -7.85 -5.69
N GLU A 185 -12.96 -8.68 -4.69
CA GLU A 185 -14.04 -9.67 -4.79
C GLU A 185 -15.41 -8.98 -4.87
N VAL A 186 -15.59 -7.91 -4.08
CA VAL A 186 -16.80 -7.07 -4.14
C VAL A 186 -16.92 -6.40 -5.51
N LEU A 187 -15.83 -5.85 -6.05
CA LEU A 187 -15.81 -5.29 -7.41
C LEU A 187 -16.20 -6.33 -8.46
N GLN A 188 -15.66 -7.55 -8.37
CA GLN A 188 -15.98 -8.62 -9.30
C GLN A 188 -17.46 -9.02 -9.24
N GLN A 189 -18.07 -8.98 -8.06
CA GLN A 189 -19.51 -9.26 -7.89
C GLN A 189 -20.40 -8.14 -8.44
N GLU A 190 -20.08 -6.88 -8.14
CA GLU A 190 -20.92 -5.74 -8.52
C GLU A 190 -20.70 -5.33 -9.99
N TRP A 191 -19.46 -5.47 -10.52
CA TRP A 191 -19.07 -5.10 -11.89
C TRP A 191 -18.37 -6.25 -12.62
N PRO A 192 -19.10 -7.36 -12.92
CA PRO A 192 -18.50 -8.59 -13.45
C PRO A 192 -17.84 -8.44 -14.83
N HIS A 193 -18.13 -7.37 -15.56
CA HIS A 193 -17.55 -7.09 -16.88
C HIS A 193 -16.28 -6.22 -16.80
N ALA A 194 -15.91 -5.74 -15.62
CA ALA A 194 -14.71 -4.96 -15.43
C ALA A 194 -13.47 -5.84 -15.26
N ARG A 195 -12.32 -5.30 -15.64
CA ARG A 195 -11.01 -5.90 -15.38
C ARG A 195 -10.52 -5.40 -14.04
N ILE A 196 -10.30 -6.28 -13.08
CA ILE A 196 -10.11 -5.91 -11.68
C ILE A 196 -8.64 -5.99 -11.27
N GLY A 197 -8.19 -4.95 -10.56
CA GLY A 197 -6.92 -4.91 -9.86
C GLY A 197 -7.05 -4.27 -8.49
N ALA A 198 -5.99 -4.34 -7.70
CA ALA A 198 -5.86 -3.66 -6.42
C ALA A 198 -4.55 -2.90 -6.34
N LEU A 199 -4.52 -1.79 -5.58
CA LEU A 199 -3.33 -0.97 -5.36
C LEU A 199 -3.10 -0.81 -3.87
N SER A 200 -1.91 -1.21 -3.40
CA SER A 200 -1.52 -1.14 -1.99
C SER A 200 -0.04 -0.85 -1.85
N GLY A 201 0.39 -0.38 -0.66
CA GLY A 201 1.79 -0.04 -0.37
C GLY A 201 1.91 1.15 0.59
N PRO A 202 3.12 1.58 0.92
CA PRO A 202 3.39 2.70 1.82
C PRO A 202 3.05 4.03 1.13
N ASN A 203 1.77 4.39 1.14
CA ASN A 203 1.19 5.47 0.36
C ASN A 203 0.59 6.55 1.27
N LEU A 204 1.43 7.36 1.90
CA LEU A 204 1.00 8.54 2.65
C LEU A 204 0.72 9.69 1.68
N ALA A 205 -0.55 10.03 1.51
CA ALA A 205 -1.01 10.98 0.49
C ALA A 205 -0.29 12.33 0.55
N LYS A 206 -0.01 12.85 1.77
CA LYS A 206 0.73 14.10 1.97
C LYS A 206 2.13 14.02 1.39
N GLU A 207 2.84 12.93 1.60
CA GLU A 207 4.20 12.75 1.07
C GLU A 207 4.21 12.62 -0.46
N ILE A 208 3.18 11.99 -1.03
CA ILE A 208 3.03 11.85 -2.48
C ILE A 208 2.87 13.22 -3.15
N VAL A 209 1.98 14.09 -2.63
CA VAL A 209 1.79 15.43 -3.23
C VAL A 209 2.95 16.37 -2.96
N GLU A 210 3.71 16.16 -1.90
CA GLU A 210 5.01 16.80 -1.65
C GLU A 210 6.14 16.25 -2.56
N GLN A 211 5.80 15.31 -3.47
CA GLN A 211 6.73 14.67 -4.41
C GLN A 211 7.91 13.96 -3.74
N LYS A 212 7.69 13.44 -2.52
CA LYS A 212 8.68 12.56 -1.87
C LYS A 212 8.72 11.20 -2.54
N PHE A 213 9.91 10.61 -2.61
CA PHE A 213 10.07 9.29 -3.22
C PHE A 213 9.17 8.25 -2.55
N SER A 214 8.28 7.67 -3.33
CA SER A 214 7.29 6.70 -2.87
C SER A 214 7.16 5.54 -3.84
N GLY A 215 6.73 4.40 -3.33
CA GLY A 215 6.47 3.21 -4.15
C GLY A 215 5.17 2.53 -3.75
N THR A 216 4.51 1.92 -4.73
CA THR A 216 3.27 1.16 -4.52
C THR A 216 3.30 -0.15 -5.31
N VAL A 217 2.32 -1.00 -5.06
CA VAL A 217 2.09 -2.24 -5.81
C VAL A 217 0.72 -2.19 -6.45
N VAL A 218 0.65 -2.47 -7.74
CA VAL A 218 -0.59 -2.87 -8.40
C VAL A 218 -0.64 -4.39 -8.48
N ALA A 219 -1.76 -4.98 -8.10
CA ALA A 219 -1.92 -6.42 -8.13
C ALA A 219 -3.14 -6.82 -8.97
N SER A 220 -2.92 -7.77 -9.87
CA SER A 220 -3.96 -8.38 -10.69
C SER A 220 -3.40 -9.65 -11.34
N PRO A 221 -4.22 -10.68 -11.58
CA PRO A 221 -3.85 -11.76 -12.49
C PRO A 221 -3.78 -11.29 -13.96
N ASP A 222 -4.29 -10.12 -14.28
CA ASP A 222 -4.25 -9.48 -15.60
C ASP A 222 -2.99 -8.63 -15.74
N GLU A 223 -1.94 -9.20 -16.34
CA GLU A 223 -0.66 -8.53 -16.56
C GLU A 223 -0.79 -7.22 -17.37
N ALA A 224 -1.70 -7.19 -18.35
CA ALA A 224 -1.89 -6.02 -19.18
C ALA A 224 -2.50 -4.85 -18.39
N LEU A 225 -3.42 -5.13 -17.46
CA LEU A 225 -3.91 -4.15 -16.50
C LEU A 225 -2.76 -3.60 -15.64
N CYS A 226 -1.92 -4.49 -15.11
CA CYS A 226 -0.77 -4.08 -14.28
C CYS A 226 0.17 -3.15 -15.06
N GLN A 227 0.48 -3.46 -16.32
CA GLN A 227 1.34 -2.64 -17.18
C GLN A 227 0.73 -1.26 -17.45
N VAL A 228 -0.58 -1.17 -17.72
CA VAL A 228 -1.28 0.11 -17.90
C VAL A 228 -1.19 0.95 -16.64
N VAL A 229 -1.49 0.39 -15.47
CA VAL A 229 -1.45 1.13 -14.19
C VAL A 229 -0.02 1.55 -13.84
N GLN A 230 0.97 0.68 -14.06
CA GLN A 230 2.39 1.02 -13.89
C GLN A 230 2.77 2.24 -14.74
N THR A 231 2.36 2.22 -16.00
CA THR A 231 2.65 3.28 -16.96
C THR A 231 1.94 4.59 -16.59
N ALA A 232 0.65 4.49 -16.24
CA ALA A 232 -0.17 5.67 -15.95
C ALA A 232 0.26 6.41 -14.66
N LEU A 233 0.69 5.68 -13.64
CA LEU A 233 1.02 6.26 -12.33
C LEU A 233 2.52 6.51 -12.11
N SER A 234 3.45 5.76 -12.73
CA SER A 234 4.88 5.93 -12.44
C SER A 234 5.37 7.31 -12.86
N CYS A 235 6.17 7.96 -12.02
CA CYS A 235 6.82 9.24 -12.30
C CYS A 235 8.18 9.34 -11.58
N ASP A 236 8.84 10.48 -11.66
CA ASP A 236 10.19 10.65 -11.11
C ASP A 236 10.26 10.39 -9.59
N TYR A 237 9.15 10.58 -8.88
CA TYR A 237 9.05 10.40 -7.44
C TYR A 237 8.08 9.29 -6.99
N PHE A 238 7.32 8.68 -7.92
CA PHE A 238 6.36 7.62 -7.60
C PHE A 238 6.57 6.41 -8.50
N ARG A 239 6.86 5.24 -7.91
CA ARG A 239 7.14 4.01 -8.64
C ARG A 239 6.09 2.95 -8.35
N VAL A 240 5.62 2.27 -9.41
CA VAL A 240 4.63 1.21 -9.31
C VAL A 240 5.27 -0.12 -9.67
N TYR A 241 5.16 -1.08 -8.78
CA TYR A 241 5.55 -2.49 -8.99
C TYR A 241 4.29 -3.32 -9.20
N ASP A 242 4.41 -4.46 -9.84
CA ASP A 242 3.31 -5.40 -10.03
C ASP A 242 3.43 -6.63 -9.14
N ASN A 243 2.30 -7.30 -8.92
CA ASN A 243 2.22 -8.57 -8.20
C ASN A 243 1.00 -9.36 -8.71
N PRO A 244 1.12 -10.64 -9.07
CA PRO A 244 -0.02 -11.46 -9.47
C PRO A 244 -0.95 -11.84 -8.30
N ASP A 245 -0.46 -11.77 -7.05
CA ASP A 245 -1.22 -12.12 -5.83
C ASP A 245 -2.07 -10.93 -5.36
N ILE A 246 -3.20 -10.68 -6.03
CA ILE A 246 -4.14 -9.62 -5.66
C ILE A 246 -4.65 -9.82 -4.23
N TYR A 247 -4.91 -11.07 -3.84
CA TYR A 247 -5.46 -11.43 -2.54
C TYR A 247 -4.50 -11.06 -1.40
N GLY A 248 -3.22 -11.46 -1.51
CA GLY A 248 -2.20 -11.14 -0.52
C GLY A 248 -1.89 -9.65 -0.43
N VAL A 249 -1.91 -8.93 -1.57
CA VAL A 249 -1.69 -7.47 -1.61
C VAL A 249 -2.81 -6.71 -0.89
N GLU A 250 -4.07 -7.09 -1.08
CA GLU A 250 -5.20 -6.47 -0.40
C GLU A 250 -5.23 -6.81 1.09
N LEU A 251 -5.01 -8.09 1.45
CA LEU A 251 -4.93 -8.51 2.86
C LEU A 251 -3.83 -7.75 3.60
N GLY A 252 -2.64 -7.61 3.00
CA GLY A 252 -1.56 -6.81 3.58
C GLY A 252 -2.00 -5.39 3.90
N GLY A 253 -2.65 -4.73 2.94
CA GLY A 253 -3.16 -3.38 3.10
C GLY A 253 -4.28 -3.23 4.14
N ALA A 254 -5.14 -4.24 4.30
CA ALA A 254 -6.23 -4.23 5.28
C ALA A 254 -5.72 -4.56 6.69
N LEU A 255 -4.95 -5.65 6.84
CA LEU A 255 -4.49 -6.16 8.14
C LEU A 255 -3.54 -5.21 8.87
N LYS A 256 -2.63 -4.52 8.15
CA LYS A 256 -1.69 -3.57 8.76
C LYS A 256 -2.37 -2.51 9.62
N ASN A 257 -3.62 -2.14 9.28
CA ASN A 257 -4.37 -1.11 9.98
C ASN A 257 -4.69 -1.50 11.44
N ILE A 258 -4.83 -2.80 11.72
CA ILE A 258 -4.97 -3.36 13.07
C ILE A 258 -3.73 -2.99 13.90
N TYR A 259 -2.55 -3.29 13.36
CA TYR A 259 -1.28 -3.13 14.07
C TYR A 259 -0.83 -1.68 14.17
N ALA A 260 -1.34 -0.81 13.29
CA ALA A 260 -1.17 0.63 13.44
C ALA A 260 -1.90 1.16 14.68
N VAL A 261 -3.08 0.62 15.02
CA VAL A 261 -3.76 0.95 16.29
C VAL A 261 -2.91 0.50 17.47
N ALA A 262 -2.38 -0.75 17.46
CA ALA A 262 -1.46 -1.23 18.50
C ALA A 262 -0.23 -0.33 18.67
N SER A 263 0.36 0.08 17.53
CA SER A 263 1.55 0.94 17.54
C SER A 263 1.26 2.31 18.15
N GLY A 264 0.09 2.87 17.88
CA GLY A 264 -0.37 4.11 18.49
C GLY A 264 -0.53 3.98 20.01
N MET A 265 -1.19 2.90 20.50
CA MET A 265 -1.33 2.62 21.94
C MET A 265 0.03 2.47 22.61
N ALA A 266 0.93 1.68 22.00
CA ALA A 266 2.27 1.48 22.50
C ALA A 266 3.07 2.79 22.61
N ALA A 267 2.95 3.66 21.62
CA ALA A 267 3.59 4.98 21.64
C ALA A 267 3.04 5.88 22.75
N ALA A 268 1.73 5.83 23.01
CA ALA A 268 1.09 6.63 24.06
C ALA A 268 1.59 6.27 25.47
N ILE A 269 1.91 4.99 25.72
CA ILE A 269 2.48 4.53 27.01
C ILE A 269 4.02 4.57 27.05
N GLY A 270 4.65 5.09 25.98
CA GLY A 270 6.09 5.35 25.98
C GLY A 270 6.97 4.12 25.86
N VAL A 271 6.55 3.06 25.13
CA VAL A 271 7.40 1.87 24.91
C VAL A 271 8.68 2.23 24.14
N GLY A 272 9.78 1.53 24.45
CA GLY A 272 11.07 1.74 23.79
C GLY A 272 11.13 1.17 22.35
N GLU A 273 12.20 1.51 21.63
CA GLU A 273 12.42 1.10 20.22
C GLU A 273 12.47 -0.42 20.03
N ASN A 274 13.06 -1.16 20.99
CA ASN A 274 13.09 -2.63 20.95
C ASN A 274 11.67 -3.21 20.96
N SER A 275 10.78 -2.68 21.83
CA SER A 275 9.39 -3.13 21.94
C SER A 275 8.61 -2.80 20.66
N ARG A 276 8.84 -1.64 20.06
CA ARG A 276 8.22 -1.25 18.78
C ARG A 276 8.66 -2.16 17.65
N SER A 277 9.96 -2.44 17.54
CA SER A 277 10.52 -3.35 16.54
C SER A 277 10.00 -4.78 16.72
N PHE A 278 9.96 -5.28 17.96
CA PHE A 278 9.40 -6.58 18.31
C PHE A 278 7.94 -6.67 17.88
N MET A 279 7.11 -5.69 18.23
CA MET A 279 5.70 -5.65 17.88
C MET A 279 5.49 -5.65 16.36
N ILE A 280 6.21 -4.83 15.59
CA ILE A 280 6.10 -4.79 14.13
C ILE A 280 6.48 -6.13 13.51
N THR A 281 7.55 -6.77 13.99
CA THR A 281 7.98 -8.09 13.51
C THR A 281 6.92 -9.16 13.79
N ARG A 282 6.37 -9.20 15.00
CA ARG A 282 5.31 -10.16 15.35
C ARG A 282 4.00 -9.86 14.60
N SER A 283 3.69 -8.58 14.34
CA SER A 283 2.56 -8.18 13.51
C SER A 283 2.68 -8.74 12.08
N LEU A 284 3.86 -8.65 11.49
CA LEU A 284 4.11 -9.22 10.16
C LEU A 284 3.93 -10.74 10.13
N ALA A 285 4.41 -11.44 11.18
CA ALA A 285 4.23 -12.89 11.31
C ALA A 285 2.74 -13.28 11.43
N GLU A 286 1.95 -12.52 12.21
CA GLU A 286 0.51 -12.74 12.31
C GLU A 286 -0.21 -12.49 10.99
N MET A 287 0.10 -11.36 10.32
CA MET A 287 -0.47 -11.02 9.02
C MET A 287 -0.22 -12.13 8.01
N SER A 288 1.02 -12.58 7.90
CA SER A 288 1.41 -13.66 7.00
C SER A 288 0.69 -14.96 7.33
N ARG A 289 0.64 -15.37 8.60
CA ARG A 289 -0.03 -16.60 9.03
C ARG A 289 -1.51 -16.60 8.66
N PHE A 290 -2.20 -15.55 9.01
CA PHE A 290 -3.62 -15.41 8.72
C PHE A 290 -3.90 -15.39 7.22
N ALA A 291 -3.10 -14.66 6.45
CA ALA A 291 -3.28 -14.54 5.02
C ALA A 291 -2.98 -15.84 4.26
N VAL A 292 -1.98 -16.61 4.71
CA VAL A 292 -1.66 -17.93 4.14
C VAL A 292 -2.81 -18.92 4.35
N GLU A 293 -3.43 -18.90 5.52
CA GLU A 293 -4.61 -19.73 5.79
C GLU A 293 -5.79 -19.39 4.86
N LEU A 294 -5.85 -18.14 4.43
CA LEU A 294 -6.83 -17.67 3.43
C LEU A 294 -6.36 -17.86 1.97
N GLY A 295 -5.19 -18.45 1.73
CA GLY A 295 -4.68 -18.79 0.39
C GLY A 295 -3.75 -17.76 -0.25
N ALA A 296 -3.33 -16.72 0.47
CA ALA A 296 -2.35 -15.73 -0.04
C ALA A 296 -0.93 -16.32 -0.09
N ASN A 297 -0.10 -15.76 -0.98
CA ASN A 297 1.31 -16.10 -1.04
C ASN A 297 2.08 -15.41 0.11
N PRO A 298 2.78 -16.16 1.02
CA PRO A 298 3.52 -15.57 2.13
C PRO A 298 4.62 -14.61 1.68
N MET A 299 5.21 -14.80 0.49
CA MET A 299 6.25 -13.93 -0.05
C MET A 299 5.74 -12.53 -0.39
N THR A 300 4.46 -12.36 -0.63
CA THR A 300 3.82 -11.05 -0.86
C THR A 300 4.02 -10.13 0.34
N PHE A 301 4.07 -10.68 1.55
CA PHE A 301 4.24 -9.90 2.79
C PHE A 301 5.66 -9.36 2.99
N LEU A 302 6.65 -9.85 2.26
CA LEU A 302 8.00 -9.27 2.23
C LEU A 302 8.10 -8.04 1.30
N GLY A 303 7.05 -7.75 0.54
CA GLY A 303 6.98 -6.64 -0.40
C GLY A 303 6.44 -5.34 0.20
N LEU A 304 6.18 -4.37 -0.71
CA LEU A 304 5.68 -3.04 -0.34
C LEU A 304 4.30 -3.07 0.32
N SER A 305 3.39 -3.96 -0.13
CA SER A 305 2.04 -4.10 0.45
C SER A 305 2.02 -4.81 1.80
N GLY A 306 3.07 -5.56 2.13
CA GLY A 306 3.26 -6.22 3.41
C GLY A 306 4.12 -5.38 4.36
N VAL A 307 5.40 -5.78 4.51
CA VAL A 307 6.32 -5.14 5.47
C VAL A 307 6.50 -3.65 5.22
N GLY A 308 6.52 -3.20 3.96
CA GLY A 308 6.70 -1.79 3.63
C GLY A 308 5.56 -0.92 4.15
N ASP A 309 4.32 -1.29 3.87
CA ASP A 309 3.13 -0.55 4.30
C ASP A 309 2.87 -0.69 5.81
N LEU A 310 3.22 -1.84 6.40
CA LEU A 310 3.16 -2.06 7.84
C LEU A 310 4.08 -1.09 8.57
N ILE A 311 5.37 -1.03 8.20
CA ILE A 311 6.35 -0.12 8.83
C ILE A 311 5.89 1.33 8.68
N ALA A 312 5.55 1.77 7.45
CA ALA A 312 5.14 3.15 7.20
C ALA A 312 3.92 3.54 8.03
N THR A 313 2.93 2.64 8.16
CA THR A 313 1.68 2.92 8.87
C THR A 313 1.84 2.88 10.39
N CYS A 314 2.68 1.96 10.92
CA CYS A 314 2.93 1.81 12.35
C CYS A 314 3.90 2.86 12.92
N SER A 315 4.72 3.49 12.06
CA SER A 315 5.73 4.47 12.50
C SER A 315 5.32 5.92 12.25
N SER A 316 4.23 6.17 11.52
CA SER A 316 3.85 7.51 11.11
C SER A 316 2.66 8.07 11.90
N SER A 317 2.85 9.25 12.48
CA SER A 317 1.76 10.03 13.08
C SER A 317 0.73 10.55 12.04
N LEU A 318 1.02 10.44 10.75
CA LEU A 318 0.06 10.72 9.67
C LEU A 318 -0.96 9.58 9.49
N SER A 319 -0.70 8.40 10.06
CA SER A 319 -1.64 7.27 10.04
C SER A 319 -2.82 7.51 10.97
N ARG A 320 -4.04 7.55 10.41
CA ARG A 320 -5.28 7.69 11.18
C ARG A 320 -5.47 6.56 12.21
N ASN A 321 -5.13 5.34 11.83
CA ASN A 321 -5.22 4.19 12.73
C ASN A 321 -4.23 4.30 13.89
N TYR A 322 -3.01 4.79 13.62
CA TYR A 322 -2.05 5.12 14.67
C TYR A 322 -2.57 6.21 15.61
N GLN A 323 -3.17 7.28 15.08
CA GLN A 323 -3.72 8.38 15.88
C GLN A 323 -4.87 7.91 16.79
N VAL A 324 -5.79 7.05 16.28
CA VAL A 324 -6.84 6.41 17.12
C VAL A 324 -6.19 5.60 18.23
N GLY A 325 -5.24 4.74 17.90
CA GLY A 325 -4.51 3.94 18.89
C GLY A 325 -3.81 4.79 19.94
N PHE A 326 -3.19 5.88 19.54
CA PHE A 326 -2.52 6.80 20.47
C PHE A 326 -3.51 7.41 21.46
N GLN A 327 -4.68 7.84 21.02
CA GLN A 327 -5.71 8.38 21.91
C GLN A 327 -6.31 7.33 22.85
N LEU A 328 -6.52 6.10 22.36
CA LEU A 328 -6.93 4.95 23.20
C LEU A 328 -5.89 4.64 24.27
N GLY A 329 -4.60 4.65 23.91
CA GLY A 329 -3.49 4.47 24.84
C GLY A 329 -3.36 5.59 25.88
N GLN A 330 -3.92 6.78 25.61
CA GLN A 330 -4.06 7.87 26.57
C GLN A 330 -5.28 7.73 27.49
N GLY A 331 -6.09 6.66 27.33
CA GLY A 331 -7.26 6.39 28.15
C GLY A 331 -8.56 7.03 27.65
N LYS A 332 -8.60 7.56 26.42
CA LYS A 332 -9.86 8.00 25.80
C LYS A 332 -10.70 6.82 25.39
N SER A 333 -12.02 7.00 25.41
CA SER A 333 -12.95 6.01 24.84
C SER A 333 -12.81 5.89 23.33
N LEU A 334 -13.30 4.79 22.75
CA LEU A 334 -13.29 4.59 21.30
C LEU A 334 -14.04 5.70 20.56
N ASP A 335 -15.22 6.08 21.08
CA ASP A 335 -16.07 7.11 20.47
C ASP A 335 -15.35 8.46 20.46
N GLU A 336 -14.76 8.89 21.59
CA GLU A 336 -13.98 10.12 21.68
C GLU A 336 -12.78 10.11 20.72
N ALA A 337 -12.07 8.98 20.63
CA ALA A 337 -10.91 8.84 19.75
C ALA A 337 -11.29 8.94 18.27
N VAL A 338 -12.40 8.31 17.85
CA VAL A 338 -12.87 8.34 16.46
C VAL A 338 -13.46 9.71 16.11
N GLU A 339 -14.26 10.30 16.99
CA GLU A 339 -14.90 11.59 16.77
C GLU A 339 -13.87 12.71 16.61
N SER A 340 -12.82 12.71 17.44
CA SER A 340 -11.76 13.73 17.38
C SER A 340 -11.00 13.77 16.06
N LEU A 341 -11.00 12.69 15.28
CA LEU A 341 -10.31 12.61 14.00
C LEU A 341 -11.19 13.06 12.82
N GLY A 342 -12.52 13.10 12.97
CA GLY A 342 -13.46 13.50 11.93
C GLY A 342 -13.39 12.67 10.64
N GLN A 343 -12.67 11.55 10.66
CA GLN A 343 -12.41 10.69 9.50
C GLN A 343 -12.46 9.21 9.89
N THR A 344 -12.72 8.35 8.90
CA THR A 344 -12.80 6.90 9.10
C THR A 344 -11.43 6.30 9.46
N ALA A 345 -11.41 5.46 10.49
CA ALA A 345 -10.27 4.60 10.85
C ALA A 345 -10.66 3.13 10.56
N GLU A 346 -10.23 2.63 9.41
CA GLU A 346 -10.57 1.28 8.92
C GLU A 346 -10.13 0.18 9.89
N GLY A 347 -9.01 0.39 10.60
CA GLY A 347 -8.43 -0.59 11.52
C GLY A 347 -9.38 -1.03 12.63
N ILE A 348 -10.23 -0.15 13.13
CA ILE A 348 -11.16 -0.49 14.21
C ILE A 348 -12.15 -1.58 13.77
N ASN A 349 -12.78 -1.40 12.60
CA ASN A 349 -13.69 -2.43 12.08
C ASN A 349 -12.92 -3.72 11.72
N THR A 350 -11.73 -3.58 11.16
CA THR A 350 -10.89 -4.71 10.76
C THR A 350 -10.47 -5.56 11.96
N ILE A 351 -10.21 -4.97 13.14
CA ILE A 351 -9.89 -5.70 14.38
C ILE A 351 -10.98 -6.76 14.67
N LYS A 352 -12.25 -6.35 14.69
CA LYS A 352 -13.35 -7.28 14.99
C LYS A 352 -13.47 -8.36 13.94
N LEU A 353 -13.51 -7.99 12.65
CA LEU A 353 -13.69 -8.94 11.55
C LEU A 353 -12.57 -9.98 11.52
N VAL A 354 -11.33 -9.57 11.75
CA VAL A 354 -10.17 -10.46 11.75
C VAL A 354 -10.13 -11.34 12.99
N ALA A 355 -10.47 -10.81 14.17
CA ALA A 355 -10.53 -11.62 15.39
C ALA A 355 -11.60 -12.73 15.29
N ASP A 356 -12.79 -12.39 14.79
CA ASP A 356 -13.89 -13.33 14.58
C ASP A 356 -13.48 -14.41 13.53
N LYS A 357 -12.89 -14.00 12.41
CA LYS A 357 -12.46 -14.92 11.34
C LYS A 357 -11.29 -15.80 11.77
N ALA A 358 -10.34 -15.26 12.52
CA ALA A 358 -9.22 -16.05 13.07
C ALA A 358 -9.71 -17.12 14.06
N ALA A 359 -10.71 -16.80 14.89
CA ALA A 359 -11.33 -17.77 15.78
C ALA A 359 -12.07 -18.88 15.01
N GLU A 360 -12.81 -18.51 13.94
CA GLU A 360 -13.49 -19.47 13.05
C GLU A 360 -12.50 -20.45 12.41
N LEU A 361 -11.36 -19.96 11.94
CA LEU A 361 -10.33 -20.74 11.25
C LEU A 361 -9.33 -21.42 12.20
N GLY A 362 -9.37 -21.13 13.50
CA GLY A 362 -8.41 -21.63 14.49
C GLY A 362 -6.99 -21.05 14.31
N VAL A 363 -6.86 -19.86 13.71
CA VAL A 363 -5.57 -19.22 13.45
C VAL A 363 -5.09 -18.47 14.69
N TYR A 364 -3.84 -18.71 15.09
CA TYR A 364 -3.24 -18.04 16.24
C TYR A 364 -2.86 -16.60 15.94
N MET A 365 -3.62 -15.63 16.46
CA MET A 365 -3.49 -14.19 16.22
C MET A 365 -3.46 -13.42 17.56
N PRO A 366 -2.41 -13.59 18.40
CA PRO A 366 -2.39 -13.02 19.74
C PRO A 366 -2.49 -11.50 19.79
N LEU A 367 -1.82 -10.76 18.91
CA LEU A 367 -1.88 -9.29 18.89
C LEU A 367 -3.25 -8.78 18.42
N ALA A 368 -3.81 -9.37 17.37
CA ALA A 368 -5.15 -9.00 16.88
C ALA A 368 -6.22 -9.32 17.92
N THR A 369 -6.13 -10.49 18.59
CA THR A 369 -7.03 -10.89 19.67
C THR A 369 -6.89 -9.96 20.88
N ALA A 370 -5.68 -9.61 21.26
CA ALA A 370 -5.40 -8.66 22.32
C ALA A 370 -6.04 -7.29 22.07
N LEU A 371 -5.88 -6.77 20.86
CA LEU A 371 -6.52 -5.52 20.46
C LEU A 371 -8.04 -5.59 20.49
N TYR A 372 -8.61 -6.72 20.07
CA TYR A 372 -10.06 -6.95 20.16
C TYR A 372 -10.54 -6.88 21.62
N GLN A 373 -9.80 -7.49 22.56
CA GLN A 373 -10.14 -7.45 23.98
C GLN A 373 -10.04 -6.02 24.55
N ILE A 374 -9.03 -5.24 24.15
CA ILE A 374 -8.89 -3.86 24.61
C ILE A 374 -10.01 -2.98 24.02
N VAL A 375 -10.18 -3.01 22.71
CA VAL A 375 -11.05 -2.06 21.99
C VAL A 375 -12.53 -2.33 22.21
N TYR A 376 -12.94 -3.60 22.24
CA TYR A 376 -14.34 -4.00 22.28
C TYR A 376 -14.81 -4.53 23.63
N HIS A 377 -13.90 -5.00 24.47
CA HIS A 377 -14.23 -5.51 25.81
C HIS A 377 -13.65 -4.68 26.95
N GLY A 378 -12.95 -3.57 26.65
CA GLY A 378 -12.44 -2.64 27.65
C GLY A 378 -11.40 -3.23 28.60
N GLN A 379 -10.68 -4.27 28.16
CA GLN A 379 -9.62 -4.84 29.01
C GLN A 379 -8.47 -3.84 29.18
N PRO A 380 -7.91 -3.72 30.41
CA PRO A 380 -6.77 -2.83 30.65
C PRO A 380 -5.56 -3.19 29.81
N LEU A 381 -4.97 -2.19 29.17
CA LEU A 381 -3.82 -2.36 28.26
C LEU A 381 -2.64 -3.08 28.95
N GLU A 382 -2.33 -2.71 30.19
CA GLU A 382 -1.22 -3.30 30.96
C GLU A 382 -1.42 -4.78 31.22
N LEU A 383 -2.66 -5.19 31.53
CA LEU A 383 -3.00 -6.59 31.76
C LEU A 383 -2.81 -7.42 30.48
N VAL A 384 -3.27 -6.89 29.35
CA VAL A 384 -3.17 -7.55 28.06
C VAL A 384 -1.70 -7.67 27.61
N ILE A 385 -0.88 -6.66 27.84
CA ILE A 385 0.57 -6.74 27.57
C ILE A 385 1.23 -7.84 28.42
N GLN A 386 0.89 -7.93 29.74
CA GLN A 386 1.42 -8.98 30.61
C GLN A 386 1.03 -10.39 30.10
N GLN A 387 -0.20 -10.56 29.64
CA GLN A 387 -0.67 -11.83 29.06
C GLN A 387 0.09 -12.20 27.79
N LEU A 388 0.32 -11.23 26.90
CA LEU A 388 1.11 -11.44 25.68
C LEU A 388 2.56 -11.84 25.99
N MET A 389 3.18 -11.23 26.99
CA MET A 389 4.56 -11.51 27.39
C MET A 389 4.72 -12.84 28.14
N SER A 390 3.66 -13.37 28.74
CA SER A 390 3.63 -14.67 29.43
C SER A 390 3.16 -15.83 28.56
N GLY A 391 2.86 -15.57 27.28
CA GLY A 391 2.40 -16.58 26.33
C GLY A 391 3.44 -17.64 25.99
N GLU A 392 3.02 -18.70 25.30
CA GLU A 392 3.90 -19.77 24.85
C GLU A 392 5.00 -19.27 23.91
N TYR A 393 6.19 -19.87 24.02
CA TYR A 393 7.28 -19.64 23.08
C TYR A 393 6.95 -20.26 21.72
N LYS A 394 7.11 -19.47 20.66
CA LYS A 394 6.93 -19.88 19.27
C LYS A 394 8.26 -19.71 18.52
N HIS A 395 8.35 -20.34 17.35
CA HIS A 395 9.48 -20.10 16.45
C HIS A 395 9.47 -18.65 15.97
N ASP A 396 10.65 -18.08 15.76
CA ASP A 396 10.80 -16.71 15.26
C ASP A 396 10.27 -16.57 13.82
N VAL A 397 10.68 -17.50 12.95
CA VAL A 397 10.22 -17.60 11.55
C VAL A 397 9.37 -18.85 11.38
N GLU A 398 8.14 -18.71 10.99
CA GLU A 398 7.16 -19.80 10.91
C GLU A 398 7.04 -20.41 9.51
N PHE A 399 7.53 -19.68 8.46
CA PHE A 399 7.44 -20.14 7.08
C PHE A 399 8.77 -20.71 6.61
N GLN A 400 8.74 -21.93 6.07
CA GLN A 400 9.87 -22.54 5.38
C GLN A 400 9.61 -22.49 3.87
N LEU A 401 10.60 -22.08 3.09
CA LEU A 401 10.52 -22.19 1.64
C LEU A 401 10.46 -23.66 1.25
N ALA A 402 9.53 -24.02 0.37
CA ALA A 402 9.44 -25.36 -0.17
C ALA A 402 10.80 -25.75 -0.82
N GLY A 403 11.48 -26.75 -0.26
CA GLY A 403 12.81 -27.19 -0.70
C GLY A 403 13.97 -26.87 0.23
N ALA A 404 13.78 -26.11 1.30
CA ALA A 404 14.77 -26.00 2.38
C ALA A 404 14.54 -27.15 3.39
N SER A 405 15.09 -28.34 3.08
CA SER A 405 15.25 -29.38 4.09
C SER A 405 16.38 -28.95 5.04
N ALA A 406 16.08 -28.97 6.33
CA ALA A 406 17.03 -28.75 7.42
C ALA A 406 18.20 -29.76 7.40
#